data_45643e5199a3932a3442356c9fd7b5a7
#
_entry.id   45643e5199a3932a3442356c9fd7b5a7
#
_cell.length_a   1.000
_cell.length_b   1.000
_cell.length_c   1.000
_cell.angle_alpha   90.00
_cell.angle_beta   90.00
_cell.angle_gamma   90.00
#
_symmetry.space_group_name_H-M   'P 1'
#
loop_
_entity.id
_entity.type
_entity.pdbx_description
1 polymer ?
#
loop_
_entity_poly.entity_id
_entity_poly.type
_entity_poly.pdbx_seq_one_letter_code
_entity_poly.pdbx_strand_id
1 'polypeptide(L)'
;MDTKYIFVTGGVVSGLGKGITAASLGRLLKARGYKVTMQKFDPYINMDPGTMSPYQHGEVFVTDDGAETDLDLGHYERFIDENLSVNSNVTTGKIYWNVISKERRGDYEGRTVQVIPHITNEIKSRVYRVAKTQSTDIVITEIGGTVGDIESTPFLEAIRQVITGVGKENCMYIHLTLVPYLSTSGEQKTKPTQHSVKELLSLGIQPDVLVLRTEKPLEEGLADKIALFCNVSPDCVIENLDLDTLYEVPLALEEEGLAKVVCKRLGLEDRTPDLESWTNMVNVVKDLMNGGKDEVTISLVGKYVSLHDAYISIVESLKHGGIQNYSNVNINWVDSEEVTPKNVDKILKGSDGILVPGGFGDRGIEGKIIAAQYARENKIPYLGICLGMQIAVIEYARNVLGYKDAHSSELNPETTHPVIDLMPEQRDIEDLGGTMRLGLYPCKITPGTLAQKVYGSDLIYERHRHRYEFNNFYRKEITEKGMVVSGQSPNEKLVEMVEIPDHPWYIGVQFHPEFKSRPNRSHPLFASFIKAALDKKSNK
;
A
#
# COMPACT_ATOMS: atom_id res chain seq x y z
N MET A 1 5.92 -12.71 27.72
CA MET A 1 4.75 -13.38 27.09
C MET A 1 5.27 -14.08 25.84
N ASP A 2 4.84 -15.31 25.58
CA ASP A 2 5.21 -15.98 24.34
C ASP A 2 4.45 -15.36 23.16
N THR A 3 5.12 -15.15 22.03
CA THR A 3 4.50 -14.59 20.84
C THR A 3 3.36 -15.46 20.36
N LYS A 4 2.22 -14.87 20.05
CA LYS A 4 1.04 -15.53 19.47
C LYS A 4 1.06 -15.41 17.95
N TYR A 5 0.70 -16.49 17.26
CA TYR A 5 0.67 -16.57 15.80
C TYR A 5 -0.75 -16.82 15.30
N ILE A 6 -1.23 -15.91 14.48
CA ILE A 6 -2.56 -15.98 13.85
C ILE A 6 -2.36 -16.13 12.36
N PHE A 7 -2.86 -17.21 11.77
CA PHE A 7 -2.82 -17.45 10.34
C PHE A 7 -4.20 -17.20 9.72
N VAL A 8 -4.25 -16.32 8.74
CA VAL A 8 -5.49 -15.99 8.02
C VAL A 8 -5.42 -16.63 6.65
N THR A 9 -6.34 -17.56 6.40
CA THR A 9 -6.51 -18.24 5.12
C THR A 9 -7.84 -17.88 4.49
N GLY A 10 -8.01 -18.12 3.20
CA GLY A 10 -9.30 -17.89 2.54
C GLY A 10 -9.61 -18.95 1.50
N GLY A 11 -10.87 -19.13 1.25
CA GLY A 11 -11.36 -20.09 0.27
C GLY A 11 -12.53 -19.58 -0.54
N VAL A 12 -13.05 -20.42 -1.43
CA VAL A 12 -14.15 -20.14 -2.36
C VAL A 12 -13.72 -19.30 -3.56
N VAL A 13 -13.32 -18.03 -3.36
CA VAL A 13 -12.88 -17.12 -4.43
C VAL A 13 -11.77 -16.20 -3.94
N SER A 14 -11.00 -15.62 -4.85
CA SER A 14 -10.09 -14.52 -4.58
C SER A 14 -10.87 -13.22 -4.31
N GLY A 15 -10.21 -12.21 -3.72
CA GLY A 15 -10.85 -10.91 -3.48
C GLY A 15 -11.86 -10.86 -2.33
N LEU A 16 -11.91 -11.88 -1.46
CA LEU A 16 -12.80 -11.92 -0.29
C LEU A 16 -12.48 -10.86 0.78
N GLY A 17 -11.35 -10.18 0.69
CA GLY A 17 -10.92 -9.21 1.70
C GLY A 17 -10.15 -9.82 2.87
N LYS A 18 -9.37 -10.90 2.64
CA LYS A 18 -8.47 -11.48 3.65
C LYS A 18 -7.57 -10.43 4.30
N GLY A 19 -6.91 -9.60 3.46
CA GLY A 19 -5.99 -8.54 3.92
C GLY A 19 -6.68 -7.54 4.82
N ILE A 20 -7.85 -7.07 4.42
CA ILE A 20 -8.65 -6.11 5.22
C ILE A 20 -9.13 -6.74 6.53
N THR A 21 -9.60 -7.99 6.50
CA THR A 21 -10.01 -8.71 7.73
C THR A 21 -8.83 -8.91 8.68
N ALA A 22 -7.67 -9.33 8.16
CA ALA A 22 -6.45 -9.49 8.95
C ALA A 22 -5.95 -8.16 9.54
N ALA A 23 -5.94 -7.10 8.73
CA ALA A 23 -5.56 -5.75 9.16
C ALA A 23 -6.53 -5.16 10.19
N SER A 24 -7.83 -5.41 10.02
CA SER A 24 -8.87 -5.02 10.98
C SER A 24 -8.67 -5.71 12.33
N LEU A 25 -8.42 -7.02 12.33
CA LEU A 25 -8.07 -7.75 13.56
C LEU A 25 -6.79 -7.18 14.19
N GLY A 26 -5.77 -6.90 13.37
CA GLY A 26 -4.54 -6.25 13.83
C GLY A 26 -4.80 -4.91 14.52
N ARG A 27 -5.68 -4.08 13.95
CA ARG A 27 -6.13 -2.82 14.56
C ARG A 27 -6.83 -3.04 15.89
N LEU A 28 -7.74 -4.01 15.98
CA LEU A 28 -8.50 -4.30 17.19
C LEU A 28 -7.62 -4.82 18.33
N LEU A 29 -6.64 -5.67 18.03
CA LEU A 29 -5.67 -6.15 19.01
C LEU A 29 -4.72 -5.05 19.46
N LYS A 30 -4.29 -4.19 18.52
CA LYS A 30 -3.48 -3.02 18.87
C LYS A 30 -4.24 -2.03 19.74
N ALA A 31 -5.53 -1.81 19.48
CA ALA A 31 -6.40 -0.98 20.31
C ALA A 31 -6.54 -1.51 21.75
N ARG A 32 -6.31 -2.81 21.96
CA ARG A 32 -6.21 -3.45 23.28
C ARG A 32 -4.82 -3.35 23.93
N GLY A 33 -3.89 -2.65 23.28
CA GLY A 33 -2.54 -2.43 23.79
C GLY A 33 -1.54 -3.55 23.54
N TYR A 34 -1.84 -4.49 22.60
CA TYR A 34 -0.88 -5.50 22.16
C TYR A 34 0.04 -4.94 21.06
N LYS A 35 1.29 -5.38 21.06
CA LYS A 35 2.23 -5.13 19.96
C LYS A 35 1.94 -6.12 18.84
N VAL A 36 1.42 -5.64 17.74
CA VAL A 36 1.00 -6.44 16.59
C VAL A 36 1.88 -6.15 15.38
N THR A 37 2.32 -7.18 14.69
CA THR A 37 2.89 -7.06 13.36
C THR A 37 2.19 -7.97 12.38
N MET A 38 2.32 -7.67 11.09
CA MET A 38 1.66 -8.41 10.03
C MET A 38 2.65 -8.96 9.01
N GLN A 39 2.29 -10.09 8.41
CA GLN A 39 3.00 -10.71 7.29
C GLN A 39 2.03 -11.08 6.17
N LYS A 40 2.54 -10.99 4.94
CA LYS A 40 1.92 -11.51 3.72
C LYS A 40 2.78 -12.63 3.14
N PHE A 41 2.18 -13.77 2.89
CA PHE A 41 2.79 -14.86 2.14
C PHE A 41 2.14 -14.97 0.77
N ASP A 42 2.92 -14.66 -0.27
CA ASP A 42 2.46 -14.65 -1.66
C ASP A 42 2.91 -15.90 -2.42
N PRO A 43 1.98 -16.66 -3.00
CA PRO A 43 2.30 -17.95 -3.62
C PRO A 43 2.93 -17.83 -5.02
N TYR A 44 3.10 -16.63 -5.57
CA TYR A 44 3.76 -16.48 -6.86
C TYR A 44 5.28 -16.69 -6.80
N ILE A 45 5.88 -17.07 -7.95
CA ILE A 45 7.30 -17.45 -8.06
C ILE A 45 8.23 -16.24 -8.24
N ASN A 46 7.70 -15.05 -8.47
CA ASN A 46 8.53 -13.85 -8.53
C ASN A 46 9.26 -13.62 -7.19
N MET A 47 10.49 -13.09 -7.28
CA MET A 47 11.26 -12.73 -6.08
C MET A 47 10.56 -11.65 -5.25
N ASP A 48 10.04 -10.65 -5.94
CA ASP A 48 9.25 -9.55 -5.42
C ASP A 48 8.39 -8.96 -6.56
N PRO A 49 7.45 -8.04 -6.27
CA PRO A 49 6.62 -7.43 -7.30
C PRO A 49 7.31 -6.31 -8.08
N GLY A 50 8.55 -5.95 -7.78
CA GLY A 50 9.24 -4.79 -8.35
C GLY A 50 9.33 -4.77 -9.88
N THR A 51 9.39 -5.95 -10.50
CA THR A 51 9.43 -6.11 -11.97
C THR A 51 8.08 -6.49 -12.58
N MET A 52 7.04 -6.64 -11.77
CA MET A 52 5.71 -7.02 -12.26
C MET A 52 4.99 -5.85 -12.89
N SER A 53 4.15 -6.13 -13.87
CA SER A 53 3.31 -5.11 -14.49
C SER A 53 2.26 -4.59 -13.51
N PRO A 54 2.15 -3.26 -13.29
CA PRO A 54 1.09 -2.70 -12.45
C PRO A 54 -0.33 -3.05 -12.92
N TYR A 55 -0.51 -3.35 -14.22
CA TYR A 55 -1.80 -3.81 -14.74
C TYR A 55 -2.19 -5.23 -14.29
N GLN A 56 -1.23 -6.04 -13.86
CA GLN A 56 -1.50 -7.40 -13.38
C GLN A 56 -1.50 -7.51 -11.86
N HIS A 57 -0.71 -6.68 -11.20
CA HIS A 57 -0.41 -6.84 -9.77
C HIS A 57 -0.82 -5.64 -8.91
N GLY A 58 -1.20 -4.52 -9.53
CA GLY A 58 -1.44 -3.28 -8.83
C GLY A 58 -0.16 -2.55 -8.43
N GLU A 59 -0.24 -1.75 -7.39
CA GLU A 59 0.87 -0.95 -6.87
C GLU A 59 1.97 -1.82 -6.26
N VAL A 60 3.22 -1.40 -6.46
CA VAL A 60 4.37 -1.90 -5.70
C VAL A 60 4.56 -1.00 -4.49
N PHE A 61 4.28 -1.52 -3.30
CA PHE A 61 4.47 -0.80 -2.04
C PHE A 61 5.91 -0.95 -1.54
N VAL A 62 6.50 0.10 -0.97
CA VAL A 62 7.89 0.09 -0.49
C VAL A 62 7.92 0.35 1.01
N THR A 63 8.63 -0.52 1.76
CA THR A 63 8.85 -0.39 3.19
C THR A 63 10.02 0.54 3.53
N ASP A 64 10.17 0.91 4.81
CA ASP A 64 11.27 1.77 5.26
C ASP A 64 12.66 1.17 4.96
N ASP A 65 12.80 -0.13 5.07
CA ASP A 65 14.06 -0.86 4.80
C ASP A 65 14.26 -1.22 3.32
N GLY A 66 13.43 -0.66 2.41
CA GLY A 66 13.61 -0.74 0.96
C GLY A 66 13.09 -2.02 0.32
N ALA A 67 12.24 -2.79 0.99
CA ALA A 67 11.60 -3.94 0.35
C ALA A 67 10.48 -3.48 -0.58
N GLU A 68 10.52 -3.96 -1.83
CA GLU A 68 9.39 -3.90 -2.77
C GLU A 68 8.42 -5.04 -2.43
N THR A 69 7.16 -4.69 -2.20
CA THR A 69 6.16 -5.59 -1.63
C THR A 69 4.81 -5.47 -2.32
N ASP A 70 3.94 -6.44 -2.05
CA ASP A 70 2.54 -6.41 -2.47
C ASP A 70 1.79 -5.22 -1.86
N LEU A 71 0.76 -4.75 -2.56
CA LEU A 71 -0.09 -3.61 -2.14
C LEU A 71 -0.80 -3.83 -0.80
N ASP A 72 -1.03 -5.08 -0.40
CA ASP A 72 -1.66 -5.42 0.88
C ASP A 72 -0.87 -4.88 2.08
N LEU A 73 0.47 -4.77 1.98
CA LEU A 73 1.27 -4.19 3.05
C LEU A 73 0.91 -2.72 3.31
N GLY A 74 0.52 -1.99 2.26
CA GLY A 74 -0.02 -0.64 2.40
C GLY A 74 -1.30 -0.62 3.24
N HIS A 75 -2.22 -1.56 3.00
CA HIS A 75 -3.42 -1.71 3.84
C HIS A 75 -3.05 -2.03 5.29
N TYR A 76 -2.13 -2.98 5.50
CA TYR A 76 -1.71 -3.34 6.86
C TYR A 76 -1.16 -2.13 7.61
N GLU A 77 -0.20 -1.40 7.02
CA GLU A 77 0.37 -0.21 7.65
C GLU A 77 -0.68 0.87 7.94
N ARG A 78 -1.65 1.08 7.04
CA ARG A 78 -2.74 2.05 7.23
C ARG A 78 -3.66 1.67 8.39
N PHE A 79 -3.95 0.39 8.58
CA PHE A 79 -4.84 -0.08 9.63
C PHE A 79 -4.16 -0.19 10.98
N ILE A 80 -2.99 -0.83 11.05
CA ILE A 80 -2.31 -1.01 12.34
C ILE A 80 -1.48 0.22 12.78
N ASP A 81 -1.28 1.20 11.88
CA ASP A 81 -0.44 2.39 12.10
C ASP A 81 0.97 2.03 12.63
N GLU A 82 1.60 1.05 11.97
CA GLU A 82 2.98 0.61 12.20
C GLU A 82 3.67 0.44 10.85
N ASN A 83 4.97 0.74 10.80
CA ASN A 83 5.77 0.50 9.62
C ASN A 83 6.23 -0.96 9.59
N LEU A 84 6.00 -1.61 8.46
CA LEU A 84 6.41 -2.99 8.21
C LEU A 84 7.83 -3.05 7.62
N SER A 85 8.38 -4.26 7.50
CA SER A 85 9.75 -4.48 7.05
C SER A 85 9.85 -5.53 5.97
N VAL A 86 11.05 -5.75 5.43
CA VAL A 86 11.38 -6.84 4.48
C VAL A 86 10.92 -8.23 4.98
N ASN A 87 10.79 -8.41 6.29
CA ASN A 87 10.31 -9.66 6.88
C ASN A 87 8.78 -9.82 6.80
N SER A 88 8.07 -8.78 6.42
CA SER A 88 6.60 -8.77 6.35
C SER A 88 6.06 -9.24 5.00
N ASN A 89 6.90 -9.36 3.95
CA ASN A 89 6.48 -9.91 2.66
C ASN A 89 7.39 -11.09 2.24
N VAL A 90 6.78 -12.24 2.05
CA VAL A 90 7.46 -13.48 1.71
C VAL A 90 6.81 -14.10 0.47
N THR A 91 7.58 -14.27 -0.61
CA THR A 91 7.12 -14.90 -1.84
C THR A 91 7.65 -16.33 -1.96
N THR A 92 6.96 -17.16 -2.73
CA THR A 92 7.47 -18.50 -3.11
C THR A 92 8.86 -18.40 -3.72
N GLY A 93 9.09 -17.41 -4.59
CA GLY A 93 10.40 -17.20 -5.23
C GLY A 93 11.52 -16.99 -4.21
N LYS A 94 11.33 -16.11 -3.23
CA LYS A 94 12.31 -15.88 -2.14
C LYS A 94 12.60 -17.15 -1.35
N ILE A 95 11.60 -17.96 -1.06
CA ILE A 95 11.75 -19.21 -0.30
C ILE A 95 12.57 -20.24 -1.11
N TYR A 96 12.16 -20.52 -2.34
CA TYR A 96 12.83 -21.51 -3.19
C TYR A 96 14.24 -21.06 -3.55
N TRP A 97 14.44 -19.81 -3.91
CA TRP A 97 15.78 -19.27 -4.19
C TRP A 97 16.73 -19.44 -3.01
N ASN A 98 16.27 -19.16 -1.79
CA ASN A 98 17.10 -19.33 -0.60
C ASN A 98 17.48 -20.80 -0.35
N VAL A 99 16.52 -21.73 -0.49
CA VAL A 99 16.78 -23.17 -0.33
C VAL A 99 17.71 -23.70 -1.42
N ILE A 100 17.48 -23.33 -2.70
CA ILE A 100 18.34 -23.72 -3.82
C ILE A 100 19.75 -23.15 -3.64
N SER A 101 19.87 -21.88 -3.22
CA SER A 101 21.18 -21.26 -2.97
C SER A 101 21.93 -21.94 -1.84
N LYS A 102 21.26 -22.39 -0.77
CA LYS A 102 21.85 -23.19 0.30
C LYS A 102 22.32 -24.55 -0.21
N GLU A 103 21.52 -25.21 -1.04
CA GLU A 103 21.89 -26.49 -1.67
C GLU A 103 23.18 -26.33 -2.50
N ARG A 104 23.23 -25.31 -3.37
CA ARG A 104 24.41 -25.05 -4.21
C ARG A 104 25.67 -24.71 -3.42
N ARG A 105 25.58 -24.14 -2.23
CA ARG A 105 26.70 -23.91 -1.32
C ARG A 105 27.12 -25.16 -0.52
N GLY A 106 26.32 -26.23 -0.55
CA GLY A 106 26.59 -27.46 0.20
C GLY A 106 26.07 -27.44 1.65
N ASP A 107 25.22 -26.49 2.03
CA ASP A 107 24.72 -26.34 3.41
C ASP A 107 23.90 -27.56 3.88
N TYR A 108 23.46 -28.42 2.96
CA TYR A 108 22.73 -29.67 3.25
C TYR A 108 23.59 -30.93 3.24
N GLU A 109 24.91 -30.83 3.14
CA GLU A 109 25.86 -31.95 3.28
C GLU A 109 25.56 -33.13 2.35
N GLY A 110 25.08 -32.88 1.12
CA GLY A 110 24.73 -33.91 0.14
C GLY A 110 23.40 -34.63 0.37
N ARG A 111 22.60 -34.19 1.33
CA ARG A 111 21.24 -34.75 1.56
C ARG A 111 20.30 -34.37 0.43
N THR A 112 19.31 -35.22 0.16
CA THR A 112 18.22 -34.91 -0.76
C THR A 112 17.38 -33.75 -0.19
N VAL A 113 17.27 -32.63 -0.95
CA VAL A 113 16.48 -31.48 -0.58
C VAL A 113 15.06 -31.64 -1.14
N GLN A 114 14.04 -31.51 -0.29
CA GLN A 114 12.63 -31.77 -0.59
C GLN A 114 11.76 -30.63 -0.08
N VAL A 115 10.50 -30.57 -0.54
CA VAL A 115 9.53 -29.56 -0.04
C VAL A 115 9.39 -29.70 1.48
N ILE A 116 9.16 -30.93 1.97
CA ILE A 116 9.19 -31.24 3.39
C ILE A 116 10.49 -32.01 3.66
N PRO A 117 11.37 -31.57 4.58
CA PRO A 117 11.18 -30.42 5.49
C PRO A 117 11.84 -29.12 5.04
N HIS A 118 12.55 -29.05 3.90
CA HIS A 118 13.48 -27.95 3.62
C HIS A 118 12.75 -26.64 3.26
N ILE A 119 11.78 -26.69 2.34
CA ILE A 119 10.94 -25.52 1.98
C ILE A 119 10.07 -25.14 3.17
N THR A 120 9.40 -26.10 3.82
CA THR A 120 8.54 -25.80 4.98
C THR A 120 9.32 -25.21 6.15
N ASN A 121 10.55 -25.68 6.41
CA ASN A 121 11.41 -25.10 7.45
C ASN A 121 11.86 -23.66 7.11
N GLU A 122 12.16 -23.38 5.84
CA GLU A 122 12.47 -22.02 5.41
C GLU A 122 11.26 -21.09 5.61
N ILE A 123 10.05 -21.52 5.25
CA ILE A 123 8.82 -20.77 5.48
C ILE A 123 8.61 -20.50 6.97
N LYS A 124 8.68 -21.54 7.82
CA LYS A 124 8.57 -21.40 9.28
C LYS A 124 9.61 -20.43 9.84
N SER A 125 10.84 -20.47 9.31
CA SER A 125 11.89 -19.53 9.73
C SER A 125 11.50 -18.08 9.50
N ARG A 126 10.76 -17.78 8.42
CA ARG A 126 10.26 -16.43 8.12
C ARG A 126 9.17 -16.00 9.10
N VAL A 127 8.26 -16.92 9.49
CA VAL A 127 7.24 -16.66 10.52
C VAL A 127 7.90 -16.26 11.84
N TYR A 128 8.91 -17.04 12.28
CA TYR A 128 9.58 -16.77 13.56
C TYR A 128 10.51 -15.55 13.53
N ARG A 129 11.06 -15.22 12.35
CA ARG A 129 11.99 -14.10 12.21
C ARG A 129 11.32 -12.76 12.49
N VAL A 130 10.14 -12.51 11.92
CA VAL A 130 9.43 -11.25 12.15
C VAL A 130 9.08 -11.04 13.63
N ALA A 131 8.68 -12.09 14.33
CA ALA A 131 8.42 -12.05 15.76
C ALA A 131 9.63 -11.60 16.58
N LYS A 132 10.81 -12.15 16.23
CA LYS A 132 12.07 -11.85 16.93
C LYS A 132 12.60 -10.46 16.65
N THR A 133 12.52 -10.00 15.39
CA THR A 133 13.08 -8.71 14.98
C THR A 133 12.30 -7.53 15.50
N GLN A 134 10.99 -7.67 15.70
CA GLN A 134 10.10 -6.58 16.11
C GLN A 134 9.66 -6.66 17.59
N SER A 135 10.11 -7.70 18.33
CA SER A 135 9.72 -7.89 19.75
C SER A 135 8.20 -7.79 19.96
N THR A 136 7.43 -8.48 19.10
CA THR A 136 5.99 -8.37 19.01
C THR A 136 5.28 -9.41 19.89
N ASP A 137 4.09 -9.05 20.40
CA ASP A 137 3.23 -9.97 21.14
C ASP A 137 2.44 -10.89 20.20
N ILE A 138 2.01 -10.37 19.04
CA ILE A 138 1.15 -11.06 18.09
C ILE A 138 1.66 -10.87 16.66
N VAL A 139 1.80 -11.97 15.93
CA VAL A 139 2.06 -11.99 14.49
C VAL A 139 0.81 -12.46 13.77
N ILE A 140 0.28 -11.65 12.86
CA ILE A 140 -0.81 -12.04 11.97
C ILE A 140 -0.22 -12.27 10.58
N THR A 141 -0.32 -13.51 10.09
CA THR A 141 0.19 -13.89 8.77
C THR A 141 -0.98 -14.21 7.84
N GLU A 142 -1.14 -13.43 6.80
CA GLU A 142 -2.09 -13.73 5.72
C GLU A 142 -1.45 -14.66 4.69
N ILE A 143 -2.14 -15.75 4.35
CA ILE A 143 -1.75 -16.66 3.29
C ILE A 143 -2.45 -16.23 2.00
N GLY A 144 -1.67 -15.82 1.01
CA GLY A 144 -2.15 -15.48 -0.33
C GLY A 144 -2.69 -16.68 -1.08
N GLY A 145 -3.49 -16.40 -2.11
CA GLY A 145 -4.21 -17.42 -2.88
C GLY A 145 -5.46 -17.95 -2.19
N THR A 146 -6.00 -19.00 -2.74
CA THR A 146 -7.23 -19.67 -2.27
C THR A 146 -6.88 -21.08 -1.78
N VAL A 147 -7.47 -21.51 -0.68
CA VAL A 147 -7.30 -22.89 -0.20
C VAL A 147 -7.78 -23.86 -1.27
N GLY A 148 -6.92 -24.78 -1.67
CA GLY A 148 -7.10 -25.66 -2.84
C GLY A 148 -6.18 -25.33 -4.02
N ASP A 149 -5.61 -24.11 -4.06
CA ASP A 149 -4.61 -23.75 -5.08
C ASP A 149 -3.27 -24.48 -4.80
N ILE A 150 -2.69 -25.03 -5.86
CA ILE A 150 -1.42 -25.77 -5.78
C ILE A 150 -0.29 -24.90 -5.24
N GLU A 151 -0.27 -23.64 -5.67
CA GLU A 151 0.76 -22.65 -5.32
C GLU A 151 0.82 -22.37 -3.83
N SER A 152 -0.33 -22.41 -3.14
CA SER A 152 -0.43 -22.13 -1.70
C SER A 152 -0.08 -23.32 -0.81
N THR A 153 -0.02 -24.55 -1.37
CA THR A 153 0.16 -25.78 -0.60
C THR A 153 1.40 -25.78 0.29
N PRO A 154 2.61 -25.35 -0.15
CA PRO A 154 3.79 -25.35 0.73
C PRO A 154 3.64 -24.41 1.94
N PHE A 155 2.93 -23.27 1.77
CA PHE A 155 2.64 -22.34 2.86
C PHE A 155 1.64 -22.96 3.85
N LEU A 156 0.57 -23.55 3.36
CA LEU A 156 -0.44 -24.23 4.19
C LEU A 156 0.18 -25.38 5.00
N GLU A 157 1.03 -26.21 4.36
CA GLU A 157 1.77 -27.25 5.06
C GLU A 157 2.72 -26.69 6.13
N ALA A 158 3.42 -25.58 5.83
CA ALA A 158 4.32 -24.97 6.79
C ALA A 158 3.57 -24.41 8.01
N ILE A 159 2.45 -23.68 7.81
CA ILE A 159 1.67 -23.14 8.94
C ILE A 159 1.03 -24.26 9.77
N ARG A 160 0.60 -25.37 9.13
CA ARG A 160 0.16 -26.57 9.87
C ARG A 160 1.24 -27.09 10.81
N GLN A 161 2.51 -27.05 10.40
CA GLN A 161 3.64 -27.49 11.24
C GLN A 161 4.00 -26.49 12.34
N VAL A 162 3.67 -25.20 12.21
CA VAL A 162 3.99 -24.16 13.22
C VAL A 162 3.41 -24.52 14.58
N ILE A 163 2.17 -25.00 14.62
CA ILE A 163 1.47 -25.35 15.87
C ILE A 163 2.27 -26.36 16.71
N THR A 164 2.96 -27.31 16.05
CA THR A 164 3.80 -28.29 16.74
C THR A 164 5.05 -27.66 17.38
N GLY A 165 5.55 -26.58 16.79
CA GLY A 165 6.74 -25.87 17.27
C GLY A 165 6.48 -24.86 18.38
N VAL A 166 5.31 -24.20 18.36
CA VAL A 166 5.00 -23.12 19.31
C VAL A 166 3.96 -23.49 20.36
N GLY A 167 3.27 -24.61 20.21
CA GLY A 167 2.17 -25.03 21.06
C GLY A 167 0.81 -24.52 20.56
N LYS A 168 -0.22 -25.30 20.83
CA LYS A 168 -1.60 -25.01 20.40
C LYS A 168 -2.16 -23.72 21.03
N GLU A 169 -1.69 -23.39 22.21
CA GLU A 169 -2.07 -22.19 22.97
C GLU A 169 -1.48 -20.89 22.39
N ASN A 170 -0.48 -21.02 21.51
CA ASN A 170 0.22 -19.90 20.88
C ASN A 170 -0.06 -19.76 19.38
N CYS A 171 -0.95 -20.60 18.82
CA CYS A 171 -1.23 -20.62 17.39
C CYS A 171 -2.73 -20.79 17.14
N MET A 172 -3.27 -20.06 16.16
CA MET A 172 -4.67 -20.21 15.73
C MET A 172 -4.82 -19.97 14.23
N TYR A 173 -5.91 -20.50 13.67
CA TYR A 173 -6.28 -20.39 12.28
C TYR A 173 -7.63 -19.71 12.11
N ILE A 174 -7.67 -18.62 11.34
CA ILE A 174 -8.87 -17.94 10.90
C ILE A 174 -9.07 -18.26 9.43
N HIS A 175 -10.26 -18.69 9.07
CA HIS A 175 -10.57 -18.99 7.68
C HIS A 175 -11.72 -18.12 7.18
N LEU A 176 -11.42 -17.31 6.16
CA LEU A 176 -12.37 -16.43 5.51
C LEU A 176 -13.06 -17.14 4.34
N THR A 177 -14.38 -17.11 4.30
CA THR A 177 -15.19 -17.75 3.26
C THR A 177 -16.32 -16.85 2.79
N LEU A 178 -17.06 -17.30 1.78
CA LEU A 178 -18.19 -16.60 1.19
C LEU A 178 -19.50 -17.34 1.48
N VAL A 179 -20.50 -16.61 1.92
CA VAL A 179 -21.89 -17.04 1.96
C VAL A 179 -22.68 -16.25 0.91
N PRO A 180 -22.77 -16.74 -0.32
CA PRO A 180 -23.42 -16.01 -1.40
C PRO A 180 -24.94 -16.00 -1.21
N TYR A 181 -25.57 -14.86 -1.54
CA TYR A 181 -27.01 -14.74 -1.67
C TYR A 181 -27.40 -15.00 -3.13
N LEU A 182 -28.26 -15.98 -3.35
CA LEU A 182 -28.78 -16.29 -4.68
C LEU A 182 -30.13 -15.57 -4.89
N SER A 183 -30.12 -14.48 -5.64
CA SER A 183 -31.31 -13.67 -5.92
C SER A 183 -32.44 -14.45 -6.58
N THR A 184 -32.09 -15.47 -7.38
CA THR A 184 -33.08 -16.34 -8.06
C THR A 184 -33.87 -17.24 -7.13
N SER A 185 -33.28 -17.71 -6.02
CA SER A 185 -33.94 -18.55 -5.00
C SER A 185 -34.28 -17.78 -3.74
N GLY A 186 -33.80 -16.54 -3.59
CA GLY A 186 -34.04 -15.69 -2.44
C GLY A 186 -33.43 -16.20 -1.12
N GLU A 187 -32.31 -16.94 -1.18
CA GLU A 187 -31.70 -17.57 -0.01
C GLU A 187 -30.17 -17.51 -0.02
N GLN A 188 -29.59 -17.55 1.17
CA GLN A 188 -28.14 -17.67 1.36
C GLN A 188 -27.69 -19.14 1.28
N LYS A 189 -26.50 -19.37 0.71
CA LYS A 189 -25.96 -20.73 0.48
C LYS A 189 -24.71 -21.00 1.31
N THR A 190 -24.81 -21.99 2.19
CA THR A 190 -23.70 -22.41 3.08
C THR A 190 -22.73 -23.44 2.46
N LYS A 191 -23.08 -24.03 1.33
CA LYS A 191 -22.25 -25.08 0.69
C LYS A 191 -20.85 -24.60 0.30
N PRO A 192 -20.66 -23.40 -0.27
CA PRO A 192 -19.30 -22.92 -0.58
C PRO A 192 -18.40 -22.87 0.64
N THR A 193 -18.88 -22.33 1.77
CA THR A 193 -18.18 -22.33 3.05
C THR A 193 -17.85 -23.74 3.53
N GLN A 194 -18.81 -24.67 3.54
CA GLN A 194 -18.59 -26.06 3.96
C GLN A 194 -17.54 -26.76 3.10
N HIS A 195 -17.54 -26.55 1.78
CA HIS A 195 -16.54 -27.13 0.88
C HIS A 195 -15.15 -26.55 1.12
N SER A 196 -15.05 -25.24 1.30
CA SER A 196 -13.77 -24.58 1.57
C SER A 196 -13.14 -25.04 2.89
N VAL A 197 -13.95 -25.15 3.95
CA VAL A 197 -13.48 -25.68 5.24
C VAL A 197 -13.07 -27.14 5.11
N LYS A 198 -13.82 -27.96 4.36
CA LYS A 198 -13.46 -29.35 4.12
C LYS A 198 -12.11 -29.50 3.39
N GLU A 199 -11.84 -28.61 2.43
CA GLU A 199 -10.55 -28.57 1.74
C GLU A 199 -9.41 -28.24 2.70
N LEU A 200 -9.60 -27.23 3.57
CA LEU A 200 -8.63 -26.87 4.60
C LEU A 200 -8.38 -28.02 5.59
N LEU A 201 -9.44 -28.73 6.00
CA LEU A 201 -9.35 -29.91 6.84
C LEU A 201 -8.58 -31.06 6.18
N SER A 202 -8.69 -31.22 4.86
CA SER A 202 -7.94 -32.26 4.13
C SER A 202 -6.42 -32.05 4.19
N LEU A 203 -5.99 -30.80 4.39
CA LEU A 203 -4.60 -30.42 4.64
C LEU A 203 -4.17 -30.56 6.12
N GLY A 204 -5.09 -31.02 7.00
CA GLY A 204 -4.83 -31.16 8.42
C GLY A 204 -4.91 -29.88 9.23
N ILE A 205 -5.59 -28.86 8.73
CA ILE A 205 -5.80 -27.58 9.43
C ILE A 205 -7.28 -27.46 9.81
N GLN A 206 -7.58 -27.48 11.11
CA GLN A 206 -8.90 -27.15 11.65
C GLN A 206 -8.94 -25.63 11.90
N PRO A 207 -9.84 -24.86 11.26
CA PRO A 207 -10.00 -23.46 11.61
C PRO A 207 -10.55 -23.32 13.04
N ASP A 208 -10.02 -22.33 13.77
CA ASP A 208 -10.52 -21.93 15.09
C ASP A 208 -11.66 -20.93 14.97
N VAL A 209 -11.62 -20.07 13.94
CA VAL A 209 -12.63 -19.05 13.66
C VAL A 209 -12.95 -19.05 12.17
N LEU A 210 -14.22 -18.90 11.84
CA LEU A 210 -14.71 -18.65 10.48
C LEU A 210 -15.18 -17.20 10.39
N VAL A 211 -14.70 -16.49 9.37
CA VAL A 211 -15.20 -15.16 9.02
C VAL A 211 -15.97 -15.30 7.71
N LEU A 212 -17.26 -14.96 7.74
CA LEU A 212 -18.19 -15.18 6.65
C LEU A 212 -18.47 -13.87 5.90
N ARG A 213 -17.86 -13.70 4.73
CA ARG A 213 -18.22 -12.59 3.84
C ARG A 213 -19.62 -12.80 3.29
N THR A 214 -20.48 -11.79 3.39
CA THR A 214 -21.86 -11.84 2.92
C THR A 214 -22.38 -10.45 2.56
N GLU A 215 -23.25 -10.37 1.54
CA GLU A 215 -23.89 -9.13 1.09
C GLU A 215 -25.06 -8.72 2.00
N LYS A 216 -25.64 -9.67 2.70
CA LYS A 216 -26.82 -9.47 3.57
C LYS A 216 -26.59 -10.14 4.91
N PRO A 217 -27.20 -9.64 5.98
CA PRO A 217 -27.16 -10.30 7.27
C PRO A 217 -27.51 -11.79 7.17
N LEU A 218 -26.83 -12.62 7.96
CA LEU A 218 -27.08 -14.05 7.97
C LEU A 218 -28.50 -14.34 8.44
N GLU A 219 -29.19 -15.23 7.71
CA GLU A 219 -30.51 -15.72 8.12
C GLU A 219 -30.40 -16.45 9.46
N GLU A 220 -31.49 -16.39 10.27
CA GLU A 220 -31.55 -17.03 11.58
C GLU A 220 -31.19 -18.52 11.50
N GLY A 221 -30.32 -18.98 12.39
CA GLY A 221 -29.84 -20.38 12.46
C GLY A 221 -28.79 -20.75 11.40
N LEU A 222 -28.44 -19.85 10.48
CA LEU A 222 -27.46 -20.16 9.45
C LEU A 222 -26.04 -20.27 10.02
N ALA A 223 -25.69 -19.41 10.98
CA ALA A 223 -24.43 -19.47 11.71
C ALA A 223 -24.28 -20.80 12.47
N ASP A 224 -25.29 -21.24 13.20
CA ASP A 224 -25.32 -22.52 13.93
C ASP A 224 -25.14 -23.70 12.98
N LYS A 225 -25.80 -23.66 11.83
CA LYS A 225 -25.68 -24.68 10.79
C LYS A 225 -24.23 -24.75 10.26
N ILE A 226 -23.60 -23.61 9.97
CA ILE A 226 -22.20 -23.54 9.50
C ILE A 226 -21.28 -24.06 10.62
N ALA A 227 -21.46 -23.61 11.85
CA ALA A 227 -20.70 -24.05 13.01
C ALA A 227 -20.71 -25.57 13.14
N LEU A 228 -21.87 -26.19 13.06
CA LEU A 228 -22.05 -27.64 13.15
C LEU A 228 -21.30 -28.37 12.01
N PHE A 229 -21.48 -27.94 10.75
CA PHE A 229 -20.86 -28.59 9.59
C PHE A 229 -19.35 -28.40 9.49
N CYS A 230 -18.83 -27.30 10.05
CA CYS A 230 -17.42 -26.94 10.00
C CYS A 230 -16.66 -27.28 11.28
N ASN A 231 -17.34 -27.89 12.27
CA ASN A 231 -16.76 -28.29 13.56
C ASN A 231 -16.07 -27.12 14.29
N VAL A 232 -16.76 -25.98 14.36
CA VAL A 232 -16.37 -24.81 15.15
C VAL A 232 -17.47 -24.48 16.15
N SER A 233 -17.14 -23.73 17.21
CA SER A 233 -18.15 -23.23 18.15
C SER A 233 -18.98 -22.12 17.48
N PRO A 234 -20.31 -22.01 17.77
CA PRO A 234 -21.13 -20.95 17.20
C PRO A 234 -20.58 -19.53 17.43
N ASP A 235 -19.97 -19.27 18.59
CA ASP A 235 -19.31 -18.01 18.91
C ASP A 235 -18.03 -17.73 18.09
N CYS A 236 -17.55 -18.72 17.34
CA CYS A 236 -16.41 -18.60 16.43
C CYS A 236 -16.83 -18.41 14.95
N VAL A 237 -18.11 -18.21 14.67
CA VAL A 237 -18.64 -17.88 13.35
C VAL A 237 -18.96 -16.39 13.33
N ILE A 238 -18.14 -15.63 12.65
CA ILE A 238 -18.16 -14.17 12.63
C ILE A 238 -18.72 -13.70 11.29
N GLU A 239 -19.73 -12.87 11.31
CA GLU A 239 -20.27 -12.23 10.12
C GLU A 239 -19.37 -11.07 9.67
N ASN A 240 -19.18 -10.91 8.38
CA ASN A 240 -18.46 -9.80 7.77
C ASN A 240 -19.25 -9.29 6.56
N LEU A 241 -20.16 -8.35 6.84
CA LEU A 241 -20.99 -7.71 5.84
C LEU A 241 -20.20 -6.83 4.88
N ASP A 242 -20.74 -6.65 3.68
CA ASP A 242 -20.30 -5.60 2.79
C ASP A 242 -20.64 -4.23 3.37
N LEU A 243 -19.64 -3.38 3.49
CA LEU A 243 -19.74 -2.05 4.09
C LEU A 243 -19.36 -0.96 3.07
N ASP A 244 -19.89 0.24 3.28
CA ASP A 244 -19.68 1.37 2.38
C ASP A 244 -18.22 1.87 2.37
N THR A 245 -17.50 1.68 3.48
CA THR A 245 -16.08 2.03 3.59
C THR A 245 -15.28 0.93 4.29
N LEU A 246 -14.06 0.68 3.79
CA LEU A 246 -13.14 -0.29 4.39
C LEU A 246 -12.76 0.08 5.84
N TYR A 247 -12.79 1.37 6.18
CA TYR A 247 -12.44 1.85 7.52
C TYR A 247 -13.49 1.52 8.58
N GLU A 248 -14.70 1.15 8.19
CA GLU A 248 -15.75 0.68 9.10
C GLU A 248 -15.57 -0.79 9.51
N VAL A 249 -14.87 -1.59 8.70
CA VAL A 249 -14.71 -3.03 8.93
C VAL A 249 -14.17 -3.37 10.32
N PRO A 250 -13.15 -2.67 10.89
CA PRO A 250 -12.72 -2.94 12.26
C PRO A 250 -13.84 -2.78 13.29
N LEU A 251 -14.68 -1.75 13.15
CA LEU A 251 -15.78 -1.49 14.10
C LEU A 251 -16.84 -2.58 14.01
N ALA A 252 -17.24 -2.98 12.81
CA ALA A 252 -18.19 -4.06 12.60
C ALA A 252 -17.66 -5.40 13.15
N LEU A 253 -16.40 -5.74 12.89
CA LEU A 253 -15.78 -6.97 13.42
C LEU A 253 -15.58 -6.94 14.94
N GLU A 254 -15.46 -5.76 15.56
CA GLU A 254 -15.48 -5.61 17.02
C GLU A 254 -16.88 -5.91 17.59
N GLU A 255 -17.93 -5.38 16.97
CA GLU A 255 -19.33 -5.63 17.35
C GLU A 255 -19.67 -7.12 17.23
N GLU A 256 -19.19 -7.80 16.18
CA GLU A 256 -19.31 -9.25 15.98
C GLU A 256 -18.46 -10.07 16.98
N GLY A 257 -17.58 -9.44 17.73
CA GLY A 257 -16.78 -10.08 18.78
C GLY A 257 -15.54 -10.82 18.30
N LEU A 258 -15.04 -10.56 17.07
CA LEU A 258 -13.87 -11.25 16.53
C LEU A 258 -12.65 -11.15 17.46
N ALA A 259 -12.29 -9.95 17.92
CA ALA A 259 -11.14 -9.78 18.79
C ALA A 259 -11.29 -10.45 20.15
N LYS A 260 -12.51 -10.46 20.72
CA LYS A 260 -12.84 -11.17 21.97
C LYS A 260 -12.64 -12.68 21.84
N VAL A 261 -13.11 -13.27 20.74
CA VAL A 261 -12.93 -14.70 20.46
C VAL A 261 -11.46 -15.04 20.29
N VAL A 262 -10.69 -14.20 19.58
CA VAL A 262 -9.25 -14.36 19.40
C VAL A 262 -8.52 -14.28 20.74
N CYS A 263 -8.80 -13.29 21.57
CA CYS A 263 -8.21 -13.16 22.92
C CYS A 263 -8.51 -14.41 23.76
N LYS A 264 -9.75 -14.85 23.83
CA LYS A 264 -10.16 -16.06 24.54
C LYS A 264 -9.40 -17.31 24.06
N ARG A 265 -9.29 -17.48 22.73
CA ARG A 265 -8.64 -18.65 22.12
C ARG A 265 -7.12 -18.70 22.37
N LEU A 266 -6.47 -17.55 22.40
CA LEU A 266 -5.01 -17.44 22.61
C LEU A 266 -4.61 -17.22 24.08
N GLY A 267 -5.59 -17.22 25.01
CA GLY A 267 -5.34 -16.95 26.42
C GLY A 267 -4.80 -15.53 26.67
N LEU A 268 -5.23 -14.59 25.85
CA LEU A 268 -4.94 -13.16 25.99
C LEU A 268 -6.01 -12.48 26.85
N GLU A 269 -5.64 -11.43 27.56
CA GLU A 269 -6.60 -10.59 28.28
C GLU A 269 -7.46 -9.79 27.30
N ASP A 270 -8.78 -9.89 27.38
CA ASP A 270 -9.69 -9.08 26.58
C ASP A 270 -9.85 -7.69 27.22
N ARG A 271 -8.90 -6.81 26.93
CA ARG A 271 -8.91 -5.43 27.39
C ARG A 271 -9.90 -4.60 26.58
N THR A 272 -10.46 -3.56 27.22
CA THR A 272 -11.28 -2.60 26.49
C THR A 272 -10.47 -1.91 25.39
N PRO A 273 -10.90 -1.97 24.11
CA PRO A 273 -10.13 -1.37 23.02
C PRO A 273 -10.29 0.17 23.01
N ASP A 274 -9.19 0.86 22.77
CA ASP A 274 -9.20 2.30 22.46
C ASP A 274 -9.44 2.49 20.96
N LEU A 275 -10.69 2.72 20.59
CA LEU A 275 -11.16 2.94 19.21
C LEU A 275 -11.70 4.36 18.98
N GLU A 276 -11.60 5.27 19.95
CA GLU A 276 -12.20 6.61 19.85
C GLU A 276 -11.71 7.36 18.60
N SER A 277 -10.40 7.44 18.41
CA SER A 277 -9.80 8.11 17.24
C SER A 277 -10.24 7.48 15.91
N TRP A 278 -10.33 6.14 15.85
CA TRP A 278 -10.77 5.42 14.66
C TRP A 278 -12.26 5.65 14.38
N THR A 279 -13.10 5.57 15.39
CA THR A 279 -14.55 5.82 15.29
C THR A 279 -14.82 7.25 14.81
N ASN A 280 -14.14 8.24 15.37
CA ASN A 280 -14.26 9.63 14.94
C ASN A 280 -13.90 9.80 13.46
N MET A 281 -12.81 9.17 13.00
CA MET A 281 -12.42 9.19 11.58
C MET A 281 -13.49 8.53 10.70
N VAL A 282 -14.00 7.36 11.08
CA VAL A 282 -15.07 6.67 10.34
C VAL A 282 -16.34 7.53 10.26
N ASN A 283 -16.71 8.21 11.34
CA ASN A 283 -17.86 9.13 11.33
C ASN A 283 -17.67 10.26 10.32
N VAL A 284 -16.46 10.85 10.24
CA VAL A 284 -16.15 11.86 9.22
C VAL A 284 -16.32 11.28 7.81
N VAL A 285 -15.82 10.06 7.55
CA VAL A 285 -15.98 9.41 6.24
C VAL A 285 -17.46 9.24 5.89
N LYS A 286 -18.27 8.74 6.84
CA LYS A 286 -19.72 8.58 6.63
C LYS A 286 -20.43 9.90 6.37
N ASP A 287 -20.09 10.95 7.12
CA ASP A 287 -20.67 12.28 6.92
C ASP A 287 -20.33 12.83 5.52
N LEU A 288 -19.10 12.62 5.06
CA LEU A 288 -18.68 13.01 3.72
C LEU A 288 -19.44 12.23 2.64
N MET A 289 -19.64 10.92 2.80
CA MET A 289 -20.40 10.08 1.86
C MET A 289 -21.87 10.48 1.79
N ASN A 290 -22.46 10.94 2.91
CA ASN A 290 -23.85 11.37 3.01
C ASN A 290 -24.11 12.82 2.57
N GLY A 291 -23.19 13.46 1.85
CA GLY A 291 -23.36 14.82 1.32
C GLY A 291 -22.62 15.88 2.11
N GLY A 292 -21.45 15.55 2.66
CA GLY A 292 -20.52 16.49 3.30
C GLY A 292 -20.24 17.73 2.42
N LYS A 293 -19.97 18.85 3.07
CA LYS A 293 -20.18 20.21 2.55
C LYS A 293 -19.29 20.61 1.39
N ASP A 294 -18.05 20.19 1.37
CA ASP A 294 -17.07 20.62 0.38
C ASP A 294 -16.59 19.45 -0.47
N GLU A 295 -16.35 19.73 -1.72
CA GLU A 295 -15.90 18.74 -2.69
C GLU A 295 -14.81 19.36 -3.55
N VAL A 296 -13.74 18.64 -3.82
CA VAL A 296 -12.71 19.02 -4.78
C VAL A 296 -12.51 17.96 -5.84
N THR A 297 -12.17 18.39 -7.05
CA THR A 297 -11.81 17.49 -8.15
C THR A 297 -10.32 17.53 -8.38
N ILE A 298 -9.66 16.41 -8.15
CA ILE A 298 -8.23 16.22 -8.41
C ILE A 298 -8.06 15.40 -9.69
N SER A 299 -7.43 15.99 -10.70
CA SER A 299 -7.05 15.25 -11.91
C SER A 299 -5.75 14.49 -11.68
N LEU A 300 -5.84 13.16 -11.65
CA LEU A 300 -4.71 12.24 -11.58
C LEU A 300 -4.28 11.91 -13.02
N VAL A 301 -3.16 12.51 -13.47
CA VAL A 301 -2.65 12.34 -14.82
C VAL A 301 -1.60 11.24 -14.85
N GLY A 302 -2.04 10.03 -15.10
CA GLY A 302 -1.25 8.80 -15.04
C GLY A 302 -1.29 7.98 -16.32
N LYS A 303 -0.56 6.86 -16.34
CA LYS A 303 -0.58 5.91 -17.45
C LYS A 303 -1.20 4.55 -17.13
N TYR A 304 -1.51 4.30 -15.86
CA TYR A 304 -2.14 3.05 -15.39
C TYR A 304 -3.58 3.29 -14.92
N VAL A 305 -4.25 4.29 -15.49
CA VAL A 305 -5.56 4.77 -15.03
C VAL A 305 -6.71 3.79 -15.26
N SER A 306 -6.52 2.79 -16.10
CA SER A 306 -7.50 1.71 -16.33
C SER A 306 -7.54 0.68 -15.19
N LEU A 307 -6.51 0.60 -14.35
CA LEU A 307 -6.46 -0.21 -13.14
C LEU A 307 -6.18 0.68 -11.92
N HIS A 308 -7.21 0.98 -11.16
CA HIS A 308 -7.12 1.91 -10.03
C HIS A 308 -6.18 1.41 -8.93
N ASP A 309 -6.03 0.10 -8.76
CA ASP A 309 -5.11 -0.50 -7.78
C ASP A 309 -3.64 -0.19 -8.06
N ALA A 310 -3.29 0.23 -9.28
CA ALA A 310 -1.94 0.70 -9.61
C ALA A 310 -1.56 2.00 -8.88
N TYR A 311 -2.54 2.74 -8.35
CA TYR A 311 -2.38 4.00 -7.63
C TYR A 311 -3.09 3.99 -6.27
N ILE A 312 -3.30 2.81 -5.67
CA ILE A 312 -4.13 2.67 -4.47
C ILE A 312 -3.64 3.55 -3.31
N SER A 313 -2.32 3.62 -3.05
CA SER A 313 -1.79 4.47 -1.97
C SER A 313 -1.97 5.96 -2.25
N ILE A 314 -1.94 6.41 -3.51
CA ILE A 314 -2.24 7.79 -3.89
C ILE A 314 -3.72 8.09 -3.65
N VAL A 315 -4.61 7.20 -4.11
CA VAL A 315 -6.07 7.32 -3.92
C VAL A 315 -6.40 7.43 -2.44
N GLU A 316 -5.86 6.51 -1.63
CA GLU A 316 -6.07 6.53 -0.19
C GLU A 316 -5.49 7.81 0.46
N SER A 317 -4.29 8.25 0.02
CA SER A 317 -3.69 9.49 0.54
C SER A 317 -4.50 10.74 0.21
N LEU A 318 -5.09 10.80 -0.98
CA LEU A 318 -6.03 11.88 -1.36
C LEU A 318 -7.28 11.86 -0.48
N LYS A 319 -7.86 10.68 -0.22
CA LYS A 319 -8.98 10.51 0.72
C LYS A 319 -8.59 10.93 2.14
N HIS A 320 -7.40 10.54 2.63
CA HIS A 320 -6.90 10.96 3.94
C HIS A 320 -6.79 12.49 4.04
N GLY A 321 -6.29 13.13 2.97
CA GLY A 321 -6.27 14.60 2.87
C GLY A 321 -7.68 15.19 2.90
N GLY A 322 -8.63 14.55 2.25
CA GLY A 322 -10.05 14.90 2.28
C GLY A 322 -10.65 14.79 3.69
N ILE A 323 -10.43 13.66 4.36
CA ILE A 323 -10.89 13.44 5.75
C ILE A 323 -10.38 14.55 6.67
N GLN A 324 -9.08 14.87 6.60
CA GLN A 324 -8.47 15.90 7.44
C GLN A 324 -9.03 17.31 7.16
N ASN A 325 -9.47 17.58 5.92
CA ASN A 325 -10.02 18.88 5.51
C ASN A 325 -11.57 18.91 5.46
N TYR A 326 -12.24 17.85 5.91
CA TYR A 326 -13.71 17.71 5.83
C TYR A 326 -14.25 17.92 4.41
N SER A 327 -13.59 17.34 3.42
CA SER A 327 -13.93 17.48 2.00
C SER A 327 -13.98 16.15 1.28
N ASN A 328 -14.96 15.97 0.41
CA ASN A 328 -14.95 14.89 -0.57
C ASN A 328 -13.90 15.17 -1.65
N VAL A 329 -13.21 14.13 -2.06
CA VAL A 329 -12.20 14.19 -3.13
C VAL A 329 -12.65 13.32 -4.29
N ASN A 330 -13.05 13.96 -5.38
CA ASN A 330 -13.35 13.29 -6.64
C ASN A 330 -12.08 13.19 -7.47
N ILE A 331 -11.76 11.99 -7.92
CA ILE A 331 -10.60 11.74 -8.76
C ILE A 331 -11.05 11.70 -10.22
N ASN A 332 -10.59 12.68 -11.00
CA ASN A 332 -10.69 12.66 -12.45
C ASN A 332 -9.48 11.89 -13.00
N TRP A 333 -9.72 10.66 -13.45
CA TRP A 333 -8.71 9.78 -14.01
C TRP A 333 -8.38 10.20 -15.44
N VAL A 334 -7.16 10.66 -15.67
CA VAL A 334 -6.71 11.17 -16.98
C VAL A 334 -5.58 10.29 -17.51
N ASP A 335 -5.82 9.64 -18.65
CA ASP A 335 -4.75 8.95 -19.36
C ASP A 335 -3.79 9.98 -19.98
N SER A 336 -2.55 9.93 -19.53
CA SER A 336 -1.53 10.87 -20.00
C SER A 336 -1.23 10.74 -21.50
N GLU A 337 -1.51 9.60 -22.14
CA GLU A 337 -1.34 9.42 -23.58
C GLU A 337 -2.38 10.22 -24.40
N GLU A 338 -3.53 10.51 -23.82
CA GLU A 338 -4.59 11.27 -24.48
C GLU A 338 -4.43 12.78 -24.37
N VAL A 339 -3.53 13.27 -23.48
CA VAL A 339 -3.34 14.71 -23.24
C VAL A 339 -2.44 15.33 -24.31
N THR A 340 -2.98 16.31 -25.03
CA THR A 340 -2.30 17.06 -26.09
C THR A 340 -2.47 18.57 -25.91
N PRO A 341 -1.63 19.42 -26.53
CA PRO A 341 -1.81 20.87 -26.45
C PRO A 341 -3.18 21.36 -26.95
N LYS A 342 -3.85 20.58 -27.81
CA LYS A 342 -5.15 20.96 -28.40
C LYS A 342 -6.34 20.64 -27.48
N ASN A 343 -6.21 19.68 -26.55
CA ASN A 343 -7.33 19.20 -25.75
C ASN A 343 -7.10 19.35 -24.24
N VAL A 344 -5.92 19.75 -23.80
CA VAL A 344 -5.57 19.86 -22.36
C VAL A 344 -6.56 20.74 -21.60
N ASP A 345 -6.94 21.88 -22.15
CA ASP A 345 -7.94 22.76 -21.53
C ASP A 345 -9.29 22.05 -21.35
N LYS A 346 -9.73 21.29 -22.35
CA LYS A 346 -10.97 20.53 -22.25
C LYS A 346 -10.90 19.42 -21.20
N ILE A 347 -9.77 18.72 -21.10
CA ILE A 347 -9.59 17.57 -20.19
C ILE A 347 -9.42 18.02 -18.74
N LEU A 348 -8.63 19.09 -18.52
CA LEU A 348 -8.27 19.54 -17.18
C LEU A 348 -9.09 20.75 -16.69
N LYS A 349 -9.98 21.29 -17.52
CA LYS A 349 -10.89 22.34 -17.12
C LYS A 349 -11.80 21.88 -15.98
N GLY A 350 -11.79 22.62 -14.91
CA GLY A 350 -12.56 22.27 -13.72
C GLY A 350 -11.77 21.51 -12.66
N SER A 351 -10.54 21.12 -12.93
CA SER A 351 -9.65 20.56 -11.89
C SER A 351 -9.36 21.62 -10.83
N ASP A 352 -9.51 21.24 -9.58
CA ASP A 352 -9.13 22.06 -8.44
C ASP A 352 -7.68 21.80 -8.02
N GLY A 353 -7.15 20.62 -8.37
CA GLY A 353 -5.75 20.25 -8.27
C GLY A 353 -5.36 19.24 -9.36
N ILE A 354 -4.08 19.20 -9.71
CA ILE A 354 -3.50 18.25 -10.66
C ILE A 354 -2.40 17.46 -9.96
N LEU A 355 -2.49 16.15 -10.00
CA LEU A 355 -1.49 15.23 -9.46
C LEU A 355 -0.88 14.40 -10.60
N VAL A 356 0.46 14.42 -10.71
CA VAL A 356 1.21 13.56 -11.61
C VAL A 356 1.97 12.52 -10.79
N PRO A 357 1.56 11.24 -10.86
CA PRO A 357 2.13 10.18 -10.04
C PRO A 357 3.48 9.68 -10.57
N GLY A 358 4.14 8.84 -9.77
CA GLY A 358 5.28 8.03 -10.18
C GLY A 358 4.96 7.08 -11.33
N GLY A 359 6.00 6.50 -11.90
CA GLY A 359 5.91 5.52 -12.98
C GLY A 359 7.23 5.34 -13.71
N PHE A 360 7.37 4.23 -14.45
CA PHE A 360 8.56 3.89 -15.22
C PHE A 360 8.25 3.84 -16.72
N GLY A 361 9.27 4.08 -17.57
CA GLY A 361 9.17 4.03 -19.02
C GLY A 361 8.55 5.28 -19.65
N ASP A 362 8.66 5.39 -20.96
CA ASP A 362 8.46 6.58 -21.79
C ASP A 362 6.99 6.89 -22.16
N ARG A 363 6.09 5.95 -21.97
CA ARG A 363 4.68 6.08 -22.36
C ARG A 363 3.98 7.22 -21.61
N GLY A 364 3.32 8.12 -22.35
CA GLY A 364 2.51 9.22 -21.80
C GLY A 364 3.30 10.39 -21.19
N ILE A 365 4.61 10.47 -21.40
CA ILE A 365 5.48 11.51 -20.81
C ILE A 365 5.10 12.91 -21.31
N GLU A 366 4.91 13.09 -22.61
CA GLU A 366 4.58 14.39 -23.18
C GLU A 366 3.25 14.93 -22.65
N GLY A 367 2.25 14.07 -22.48
CA GLY A 367 0.97 14.49 -21.89
C GLY A 367 1.10 14.91 -20.42
N LYS A 368 1.99 14.28 -19.65
CA LYS A 368 2.30 14.70 -18.27
C LYS A 368 3.01 16.06 -18.24
N ILE A 369 3.95 16.30 -19.17
CA ILE A 369 4.63 17.61 -19.32
C ILE A 369 3.60 18.71 -19.64
N ILE A 370 2.68 18.44 -20.57
CA ILE A 370 1.60 19.36 -20.94
C ILE A 370 0.69 19.64 -19.73
N ALA A 371 0.36 18.60 -18.94
CA ALA A 371 -0.46 18.78 -17.74
C ALA A 371 0.26 19.60 -16.65
N ALA A 372 1.56 19.42 -16.46
CA ALA A 372 2.37 20.20 -15.53
C ALA A 372 2.46 21.68 -15.98
N GLN A 373 2.64 21.93 -17.29
CA GLN A 373 2.59 23.27 -17.87
C GLN A 373 1.23 23.92 -17.64
N TYR A 374 0.16 23.20 -17.92
CA TYR A 374 -1.20 23.68 -17.72
C TYR A 374 -1.46 24.08 -16.26
N ALA A 375 -1.00 23.24 -15.31
CA ALA A 375 -1.10 23.53 -13.88
C ALA A 375 -0.35 24.82 -13.51
N ARG A 376 0.89 24.97 -13.96
CA ARG A 376 1.75 26.13 -13.67
C ARG A 376 1.15 27.43 -14.23
N GLU A 377 0.76 27.42 -15.50
CA GLU A 377 0.27 28.63 -16.20
C GLU A 377 -1.12 29.06 -15.72
N ASN A 378 -2.00 28.11 -15.36
CA ASN A 378 -3.35 28.38 -14.89
C ASN A 378 -3.46 28.46 -13.35
N LYS A 379 -2.33 28.47 -12.64
CA LYS A 379 -2.28 28.58 -11.17
C LYS A 379 -3.15 27.51 -10.48
N ILE A 380 -3.14 26.29 -11.01
CA ILE A 380 -3.83 25.13 -10.42
C ILE A 380 -2.86 24.40 -9.48
N PRO A 381 -3.20 24.16 -8.22
CA PRO A 381 -2.39 23.35 -7.31
C PRO A 381 -1.84 22.08 -7.98
N TYR A 382 -0.53 21.87 -7.88
CA TYR A 382 0.18 20.77 -8.53
C TYR A 382 1.00 19.96 -7.52
N LEU A 383 0.79 18.63 -7.53
CA LEU A 383 1.62 17.70 -6.80
C LEU A 383 2.27 16.71 -7.79
N GLY A 384 3.59 16.78 -7.91
CA GLY A 384 4.37 15.83 -8.70
C GLY A 384 5.10 14.84 -7.81
N ILE A 385 4.83 13.53 -7.94
CA ILE A 385 5.43 12.47 -7.13
C ILE A 385 6.42 11.67 -7.99
N CYS A 386 7.66 11.54 -7.54
CA CYS A 386 8.74 10.79 -8.18
C CYS A 386 8.92 11.24 -9.65
N LEU A 387 8.45 10.47 -10.63
CA LEU A 387 8.41 10.89 -12.03
C LEU A 387 7.68 12.23 -12.21
N GLY A 388 6.65 12.51 -11.41
CA GLY A 388 5.91 13.77 -11.46
C GLY A 388 6.77 14.99 -11.11
N MET A 389 7.70 14.87 -10.17
CA MET A 389 8.72 15.91 -9.93
C MET A 389 9.65 16.07 -11.13
N GLN A 390 10.14 14.97 -11.69
CA GLN A 390 11.01 14.97 -12.87
C GLN A 390 10.31 15.66 -14.06
N ILE A 391 9.03 15.37 -14.26
CA ILE A 391 8.17 16.03 -15.26
C ILE A 391 8.09 17.54 -15.02
N ALA A 392 7.91 17.99 -13.79
CA ALA A 392 7.88 19.41 -13.46
C ALA A 392 9.21 20.12 -13.80
N VAL A 393 10.33 19.46 -13.54
CA VAL A 393 11.67 19.97 -13.88
C VAL A 393 11.88 20.04 -15.39
N ILE A 394 11.50 18.99 -16.13
CA ILE A 394 11.58 18.94 -17.59
C ILE A 394 10.69 20.04 -18.21
N GLU A 395 9.46 20.16 -17.75
CA GLU A 395 8.52 21.22 -18.20
C GLU A 395 9.13 22.60 -18.00
N TYR A 396 9.65 22.86 -16.80
CA TYR A 396 10.25 24.14 -16.47
C TYR A 396 11.47 24.47 -17.32
N ALA A 397 12.34 23.47 -17.56
CA ALA A 397 13.49 23.63 -18.43
C ALA A 397 13.08 23.93 -19.88
N ARG A 398 12.04 23.27 -20.40
CA ARG A 398 11.56 23.51 -21.78
C ARG A 398 10.92 24.87 -21.95
N ASN A 399 10.02 25.24 -21.05
CA ASN A 399 9.10 26.38 -21.26
C ASN A 399 9.54 27.68 -20.54
N VAL A 400 10.39 27.59 -19.51
CA VAL A 400 10.90 28.77 -18.79
C VAL A 400 12.35 29.07 -19.12
N LEU A 401 13.23 28.04 -19.22
CA LEU A 401 14.62 28.22 -19.62
C LEU A 401 14.81 28.23 -21.15
N GLY A 402 13.88 27.60 -21.90
CA GLY A 402 13.93 27.55 -23.37
C GLY A 402 14.70 26.36 -23.94
N TYR A 403 15.08 25.36 -23.12
CA TYR A 403 15.75 24.13 -23.53
C TYR A 403 14.74 23.15 -24.13
N LYS A 404 14.36 23.35 -25.39
CA LYS A 404 13.23 22.65 -26.04
C LYS A 404 13.33 21.13 -26.03
N ASP A 405 14.55 20.57 -26.02
CA ASP A 405 14.83 19.15 -25.99
C ASP A 405 15.13 18.61 -24.56
N ALA A 406 15.00 19.46 -23.52
CA ALA A 406 15.24 19.03 -22.15
C ALA A 406 14.41 17.78 -21.81
N HIS A 407 15.08 16.78 -21.25
CA HIS A 407 14.45 15.50 -20.92
C HIS A 407 15.20 14.77 -19.79
N SER A 408 14.70 13.60 -19.43
CA SER A 408 15.43 12.59 -18.68
C SER A 408 16.26 11.73 -19.64
N SER A 409 17.51 11.45 -19.30
CA SER A 409 18.37 10.52 -20.05
C SER A 409 17.84 9.06 -20.00
N GLU A 410 16.99 8.71 -19.04
CA GLU A 410 16.24 7.45 -19.01
C GLU A 410 15.28 7.31 -20.21
N LEU A 411 14.58 8.40 -20.51
CA LEU A 411 13.44 8.40 -21.42
C LEU A 411 13.82 8.87 -22.82
N ASN A 412 14.88 9.68 -22.92
CA ASN A 412 15.49 10.14 -24.18
C ASN A 412 17.00 10.23 -24.02
N PRO A 413 17.75 9.14 -24.30
CA PRO A 413 19.21 9.13 -24.20
C PRO A 413 19.93 10.15 -25.13
N GLU A 414 19.26 10.61 -26.18
CA GLU A 414 19.81 11.53 -27.17
C GLU A 414 19.60 13.02 -26.80
N THR A 415 18.95 13.31 -25.66
CA THR A 415 18.74 14.70 -25.26
C THR A 415 20.06 15.44 -25.03
N THR A 416 20.15 16.66 -25.54
CA THR A 416 21.33 17.53 -25.29
C THR A 416 21.22 18.27 -23.94
N HIS A 417 20.05 18.26 -23.32
CA HIS A 417 19.79 18.85 -22.00
C HIS A 417 19.19 17.80 -21.04
N PRO A 418 20.01 16.85 -20.54
CA PRO A 418 19.54 15.84 -19.59
C PRO A 418 19.37 16.46 -18.18
N VAL A 419 18.25 17.15 -17.97
CA VAL A 419 17.92 17.80 -16.67
C VAL A 419 17.61 16.80 -15.58
N ILE A 420 17.30 15.56 -15.96
CA ILE A 420 17.20 14.37 -15.12
C ILE A 420 18.18 13.34 -15.66
N ASP A 421 19.07 12.81 -14.80
CA ASP A 421 20.14 11.92 -15.23
C ASP A 421 20.55 10.92 -14.12
N LEU A 422 21.33 9.92 -14.47
CA LEU A 422 21.98 9.05 -13.51
C LEU A 422 23.06 9.81 -12.74
N MET A 423 23.21 9.49 -11.47
CA MET A 423 24.37 9.95 -10.71
C MET A 423 25.67 9.32 -11.24
N PRO A 424 26.81 10.05 -11.18
CA PRO A 424 28.09 9.51 -11.63
C PRO A 424 28.44 8.15 -11.00
N GLU A 425 28.10 7.97 -9.72
CA GLU A 425 28.36 6.72 -8.98
C GLU A 425 27.48 5.53 -9.44
N GLN A 426 26.45 5.77 -10.25
CA GLN A 426 25.51 4.74 -10.75
C GLN A 426 25.80 4.31 -12.19
N ARG A 427 26.77 4.94 -12.89
CA ARG A 427 27.01 4.71 -14.32
C ARG A 427 27.76 3.42 -14.64
N ASP A 428 28.50 2.85 -13.69
CA ASP A 428 29.41 1.71 -13.91
C ASP A 428 28.90 0.39 -13.31
N ILE A 429 27.59 0.25 -13.05
CA ILE A 429 27.03 -0.96 -12.43
C ILE A 429 26.31 -1.80 -13.49
N GLU A 430 26.78 -3.04 -13.72
CA GLU A 430 26.21 -3.99 -14.68
C GLU A 430 24.85 -4.56 -14.25
N ASP A 431 24.59 -4.67 -12.93
CA ASP A 431 23.34 -5.19 -12.39
C ASP A 431 22.30 -4.09 -12.13
N LEU A 432 21.30 -4.01 -13.01
CA LEU A 432 20.20 -3.03 -12.91
C LEU A 432 19.38 -3.14 -11.60
N GLY A 433 19.32 -4.31 -11.00
CA GLY A 433 18.55 -4.59 -9.78
C GLY A 433 19.12 -4.02 -8.47
N GLY A 434 20.34 -3.45 -8.46
CA GLY A 434 20.98 -2.93 -7.25
C GLY A 434 21.21 -1.41 -7.23
N THR A 435 20.70 -0.68 -8.22
CA THR A 435 21.01 0.75 -8.44
C THR A 435 19.89 1.71 -8.06
N MET A 436 18.71 1.21 -7.70
CA MET A 436 17.60 2.07 -7.24
C MET A 436 17.82 2.54 -5.81
N ARG A 437 17.45 3.79 -5.55
CA ARG A 437 17.21 4.24 -4.18
C ARG A 437 15.86 3.68 -3.72
N LEU A 438 15.92 2.79 -2.74
CA LEU A 438 14.76 2.09 -2.17
C LEU A 438 14.70 2.29 -0.67
N GLY A 439 13.51 2.62 -0.16
CA GLY A 439 13.25 2.76 1.27
C GLY A 439 13.43 4.18 1.80
N LEU A 440 13.63 4.28 3.09
CA LEU A 440 13.58 5.52 3.85
C LEU A 440 14.91 6.30 3.77
N TYR A 441 14.85 7.55 3.30
CA TYR A 441 15.99 8.44 3.25
C TYR A 441 15.68 9.79 3.90
N PRO A 442 16.69 10.46 4.50
CA PRO A 442 16.52 11.79 5.07
C PRO A 442 16.48 12.86 3.98
N CYS A 443 15.59 13.84 4.15
CA CYS A 443 15.51 15.04 3.34
C CYS A 443 15.55 16.27 4.25
N LYS A 444 16.55 17.14 4.03
CA LYS A 444 16.69 18.43 4.70
C LYS A 444 15.86 19.47 3.96
N ILE A 445 14.93 20.09 4.65
CA ILE A 445 14.03 21.10 4.08
C ILE A 445 14.69 22.48 4.13
N THR A 446 14.54 23.23 3.05
CA THR A 446 15.07 24.60 2.94
C THR A 446 14.18 25.57 3.74
N PRO A 447 14.77 26.38 4.66
CA PRO A 447 13.99 27.34 5.45
C PRO A 447 13.26 28.38 4.60
N GLY A 448 12.07 28.78 5.04
CA GLY A 448 11.24 29.82 4.39
C GLY A 448 10.42 29.34 3.19
N THR A 449 10.53 28.06 2.82
CA THR A 449 9.81 27.45 1.71
C THR A 449 8.39 27.04 2.09
N LEU A 450 7.55 26.78 1.08
CA LEU A 450 6.22 26.18 1.27
C LEU A 450 6.35 24.78 1.90
N ALA A 451 7.34 23.99 1.46
CA ALA A 451 7.63 22.69 2.02
C ALA A 451 7.87 22.76 3.54
N GLN A 452 8.66 23.72 4.04
CA GLN A 452 8.86 23.91 5.47
C GLN A 452 7.57 24.22 6.22
N LYS A 453 6.71 25.07 5.64
CA LYS A 453 5.40 25.40 6.24
C LYS A 453 4.49 24.15 6.32
N VAL A 454 4.53 23.32 5.29
CA VAL A 454 3.70 22.10 5.19
C VAL A 454 4.15 21.04 6.20
N TYR A 455 5.45 20.79 6.28
CA TYR A 455 5.98 19.74 7.18
C TYR A 455 6.16 20.20 8.63
N GLY A 456 6.41 21.49 8.85
CA GLY A 456 6.72 22.03 10.18
C GLY A 456 8.02 21.50 10.78
N SER A 457 8.95 21.00 9.95
CA SER A 457 10.22 20.39 10.35
C SER A 457 11.31 20.72 9.34
N ASP A 458 12.57 20.79 9.80
CA ASP A 458 13.74 21.02 8.95
C ASP A 458 14.36 19.72 8.40
N LEU A 459 14.01 18.59 8.98
CA LEU A 459 14.48 17.26 8.56
C LEU A 459 13.32 16.27 8.57
N ILE A 460 13.10 15.63 7.44
CA ILE A 460 12.08 14.61 7.25
C ILE A 460 12.71 13.32 6.72
N TYR A 461 11.97 12.23 6.80
CA TYR A 461 12.38 10.93 6.29
C TYR A 461 11.26 10.39 5.41
N GLU A 462 11.57 10.11 4.13
CA GLU A 462 10.59 9.68 3.13
C GLU A 462 11.07 8.47 2.35
N ARG A 463 10.11 7.68 1.83
CA ARG A 463 10.41 6.45 1.07
C ARG A 463 10.65 6.76 -0.38
N HIS A 464 11.69 6.17 -0.95
CA HIS A 464 12.10 6.33 -2.34
C HIS A 464 11.96 5.03 -3.14
N ARG A 465 11.72 5.18 -4.44
CA ARG A 465 11.72 4.10 -5.42
C ARG A 465 12.06 4.66 -6.80
N HIS A 466 13.31 4.99 -7.04
CA HIS A 466 13.77 5.55 -8.32
C HIS A 466 15.28 5.36 -8.51
N ARG A 467 15.74 5.58 -9.76
CA ARG A 467 17.15 5.50 -10.13
C ARG A 467 17.68 6.84 -10.60
N TYR A 468 16.88 7.59 -11.37
CA TYR A 468 17.27 8.86 -11.96
C TYR A 468 16.99 10.01 -11.01
N GLU A 469 17.85 11.02 -11.08
CA GLU A 469 17.90 12.15 -10.15
C GLU A 469 17.90 13.48 -10.92
N PHE A 470 17.54 14.55 -10.23
CA PHE A 470 17.74 15.91 -10.73
C PHE A 470 19.22 16.16 -11.03
N ASN A 471 19.55 16.61 -12.26
CA ASN A 471 20.90 16.90 -12.67
C ASN A 471 21.38 18.25 -12.13
N ASN A 472 22.29 18.23 -11.16
CA ASN A 472 22.80 19.44 -10.50
C ASN A 472 23.52 20.41 -11.45
N PHE A 473 23.92 19.99 -12.65
CA PHE A 473 24.50 20.89 -13.66
C PHE A 473 23.53 22.03 -13.99
N TYR A 474 22.24 21.77 -14.05
CA TYR A 474 21.19 22.74 -14.35
C TYR A 474 20.62 23.47 -13.12
N ARG A 475 21.05 23.08 -11.91
CA ARG A 475 20.46 23.57 -10.65
C ARG A 475 20.50 25.09 -10.54
N LYS A 476 21.64 25.70 -10.86
CA LYS A 476 21.82 27.15 -10.77
C LYS A 476 20.87 27.89 -11.69
N GLU A 477 20.81 27.50 -12.96
CA GLU A 477 19.96 28.18 -13.95
C GLU A 477 18.48 28.02 -13.65
N ILE A 478 18.04 26.84 -13.22
CA ILE A 478 16.66 26.56 -12.82
C ILE A 478 16.26 27.43 -11.61
N THR A 479 17.15 27.55 -10.62
CA THR A 479 16.86 28.36 -9.42
C THR A 479 16.91 29.87 -9.69
N GLU A 480 17.80 30.34 -10.53
CA GLU A 480 17.84 31.76 -10.96
C GLU A 480 16.56 32.18 -11.71
N LYS A 481 15.85 31.24 -12.32
CA LYS A 481 14.57 31.48 -13.02
C LYS A 481 13.34 31.36 -12.13
N GLY A 482 13.51 30.97 -10.86
CA GLY A 482 12.42 31.05 -9.85
C GLY A 482 11.89 29.71 -9.34
N MET A 483 12.32 28.55 -9.85
CA MET A 483 12.05 27.28 -9.20
C MET A 483 13.01 27.11 -8.02
N VAL A 484 12.47 26.77 -6.84
CA VAL A 484 13.27 26.63 -5.62
C VAL A 484 13.49 25.17 -5.29
N VAL A 485 14.70 24.81 -4.92
CA VAL A 485 15.00 23.51 -4.28
C VAL A 485 14.59 23.61 -2.83
N SER A 486 13.42 23.08 -2.52
CA SER A 486 12.83 23.15 -1.17
C SER A 486 13.20 21.98 -0.27
N GLY A 487 13.75 20.90 -0.84
CA GLY A 487 14.29 19.76 -0.08
C GLY A 487 15.49 19.15 -0.77
N GLN A 488 16.44 18.67 0.03
CA GLN A 488 17.67 18.06 -0.48
C GLN A 488 18.21 17.02 0.51
N SER A 489 19.06 16.11 0.02
CA SER A 489 19.79 15.19 0.90
C SER A 489 20.65 15.97 1.90
N PRO A 490 20.96 15.43 3.11
CA PRO A 490 21.74 16.15 4.13
C PRO A 490 23.13 16.61 3.65
N ASN A 491 23.73 15.91 2.68
CA ASN A 491 24.99 16.28 2.05
C ASN A 491 24.83 17.26 0.86
N GLU A 492 23.58 17.72 0.61
CA GLU A 492 23.19 18.68 -0.43
C GLU A 492 23.47 18.23 -1.89
N LYS A 493 23.79 16.94 -2.09
CA LYS A 493 24.09 16.39 -3.41
C LYS A 493 22.85 16.03 -4.23
N LEU A 494 21.75 15.69 -3.58
CA LEU A 494 20.50 15.24 -4.22
C LEU A 494 19.39 16.25 -3.98
N VAL A 495 18.65 16.57 -5.04
CA VAL A 495 17.44 17.39 -4.96
C VAL A 495 16.24 16.47 -4.73
N GLU A 496 15.63 16.61 -3.57
CA GLU A 496 14.51 15.77 -3.15
C GLU A 496 13.15 16.43 -3.35
N MET A 497 13.10 17.78 -3.33
CA MET A 497 11.89 18.56 -3.51
C MET A 497 12.17 19.84 -4.30
N VAL A 498 11.21 20.19 -5.16
CA VAL A 498 11.18 21.48 -5.88
C VAL A 498 9.83 22.15 -5.66
N GLU A 499 9.83 23.50 -5.66
CA GLU A 499 8.60 24.29 -5.60
C GLU A 499 8.70 25.56 -6.43
N ILE A 500 7.54 26.15 -6.78
CA ILE A 500 7.45 27.45 -7.46
C ILE A 500 6.79 28.43 -6.50
N PRO A 501 7.55 29.36 -5.87
CA PRO A 501 7.02 30.27 -4.84
C PRO A 501 5.90 31.21 -5.32
N ASP A 502 5.97 31.66 -6.57
CA ASP A 502 4.96 32.55 -7.17
C ASP A 502 3.68 31.81 -7.61
N HIS A 503 3.59 30.52 -7.31
CA HIS A 503 2.41 29.70 -7.54
C HIS A 503 1.65 29.48 -6.23
N PRO A 504 0.30 29.45 -6.23
CA PRO A 504 -0.50 29.21 -5.01
C PRO A 504 -0.08 27.94 -4.27
N TRP A 505 0.19 26.85 -4.99
CA TRP A 505 0.71 25.61 -4.46
C TRP A 505 1.29 24.76 -5.60
N TYR A 506 2.62 24.61 -5.68
CA TYR A 506 3.29 23.80 -6.70
C TYR A 506 4.49 23.12 -6.08
N ILE A 507 4.37 21.83 -5.82
CA ILE A 507 5.43 21.01 -5.20
C ILE A 507 5.66 19.75 -6.02
N GLY A 508 6.93 19.47 -6.32
CA GLY A 508 7.39 18.19 -6.82
C GLY A 508 8.29 17.52 -5.79
N VAL A 509 8.12 16.21 -5.58
CA VAL A 509 8.92 15.42 -4.64
C VAL A 509 9.47 14.17 -5.32
N GLN A 510 10.74 13.84 -5.07
CA GLN A 510 11.39 12.66 -5.66
C GLN A 510 10.99 11.36 -4.94
N PHE A 511 10.60 11.46 -3.70
CA PHE A 511 10.11 10.37 -2.87
C PHE A 511 8.61 10.10 -3.05
N HIS A 512 8.10 9.10 -2.35
CA HIS A 512 6.71 8.61 -2.41
C HIS A 512 5.99 8.87 -1.07
N PRO A 513 5.40 10.07 -0.87
CA PRO A 513 4.70 10.42 0.38
C PRO A 513 3.44 9.58 0.61
N GLU A 514 2.86 9.01 -0.45
CA GLU A 514 1.67 8.16 -0.40
C GLU A 514 1.88 6.91 0.44
N PHE A 515 3.09 6.37 0.54
CA PHE A 515 3.38 5.18 1.33
C PHE A 515 3.33 5.42 2.85
N LYS A 516 3.36 6.68 3.28
CA LYS A 516 3.37 7.05 4.71
C LYS A 516 2.06 7.66 5.20
N SER A 517 1.09 7.89 4.33
CA SER A 517 -0.21 8.42 4.71
C SER A 517 -1.06 7.39 5.47
N ARG A 518 -1.79 7.85 6.47
CA ARG A 518 -2.68 7.05 7.31
C ARG A 518 -4.07 7.69 7.38
N PRO A 519 -5.16 6.93 7.55
CA PRO A 519 -6.51 7.49 7.57
C PRO A 519 -6.75 8.45 8.75
N ASN A 520 -6.15 8.17 9.89
CA ASN A 520 -6.21 9.01 11.09
C ASN A 520 -5.08 10.05 11.19
N ARG A 521 -4.14 10.03 10.27
CA ARG A 521 -2.98 10.95 10.21
C ARG A 521 -2.52 11.11 8.75
N SER A 522 -3.24 11.96 8.00
CA SER A 522 -2.90 12.25 6.61
C SER A 522 -1.46 12.75 6.48
N HIS A 523 -0.78 12.34 5.41
CA HIS A 523 0.53 12.89 5.11
C HIS A 523 0.44 14.40 4.83
N PRO A 524 1.35 15.23 5.38
CA PRO A 524 1.24 16.70 5.32
C PRO A 524 1.09 17.26 3.90
N LEU A 525 1.79 16.68 2.92
CA LEU A 525 1.69 17.10 1.52
C LEU A 525 0.28 16.91 0.96
N PHE A 526 -0.35 15.76 1.20
CA PHE A 526 -1.70 15.49 0.72
C PHE A 526 -2.73 16.38 1.42
N ALA A 527 -2.62 16.53 2.74
CA ALA A 527 -3.49 17.44 3.50
C ALA A 527 -3.41 18.89 2.99
N SER A 528 -2.19 19.40 2.79
CA SER A 528 -1.96 20.75 2.28
C SER A 528 -2.38 20.91 0.81
N PHE A 529 -2.17 19.89 -0.02
CA PHE A 529 -2.59 19.89 -1.43
C PHE A 529 -4.12 19.98 -1.55
N ILE A 530 -4.86 19.17 -0.79
CA ILE A 530 -6.33 19.25 -0.76
C ILE A 530 -6.81 20.61 -0.22
N LYS A 531 -6.16 21.14 0.82
CA LYS A 531 -6.47 22.49 1.33
C LYS A 531 -6.29 23.55 0.23
N ALA A 532 -5.19 23.51 -0.51
CA ALA A 532 -4.94 24.43 -1.62
C ALA A 532 -5.98 24.29 -2.75
N ALA A 533 -6.43 23.07 -3.04
CA ALA A 533 -7.50 22.83 -4.01
C ALA A 533 -8.84 23.45 -3.55
N LEU A 534 -9.18 23.31 -2.27
CA LEU A 534 -10.35 23.95 -1.65
C LEU A 534 -10.27 25.47 -1.72
N ASP A 535 -9.12 26.06 -1.37
CA ASP A 535 -8.91 27.51 -1.41
C ASP A 535 -9.04 28.05 -2.83
N LYS A 536 -8.52 27.33 -3.84
CA LYS A 536 -8.71 27.68 -5.25
C LYS A 536 -10.18 27.65 -5.66
N LYS A 537 -10.93 26.61 -5.25
CA LYS A 537 -12.35 26.48 -5.56
C LYS A 537 -13.18 27.61 -4.94
N SER A 538 -12.86 27.98 -3.70
CA SER A 538 -13.55 29.05 -2.98
C SER A 538 -13.29 30.46 -3.55
N ASN A 539 -12.19 30.62 -4.29
CA ASN A 539 -11.81 31.89 -4.93
C ASN A 539 -12.29 32.02 -6.39
N LYS A 540 -13.00 31.00 -6.92
CA LYS A 540 -13.70 31.05 -8.22
C LYS A 540 -15.11 31.65 -8.06
#